data_4e508f702f8c5ade20724b8c0c45c62c
#
_entry.id   4e508f702f8c5ade20724b8c0c45c62c
#
_cell.length_a   1.000
_cell.length_b   1.000
_cell.length_c   1.000
_cell.angle_alpha   90.00
_cell.angle_beta   90.00
_cell.angle_gamma   90.00
#
_symmetry.space_group_name_H-M   'P 1'
#
loop_
_entity.id
_entity.type
_entity.pdbx_description
1 polymer ?
#
loop_
_entity_poly.entity_id
_entity_poly.type
_entity_poly.pdbx_seq_one_letter_code
_entity_poly.pdbx_strand_id
1 'polypeptide(L)'
;MSEKDFENKLKKYLAEHGHYCVKYFGCGVTCAGTPDLLCCVNGYFLAVEVKADKGRTSELQKKKIKQIFNAFGCSAVISPSSYTDFETIVHALENHDIDNARNACVQTVKQWGIKLL
;
A
#
# COMPACT_ATOMS: atom_id res chain seq x y z
N MET A 1 -17.91 -3.65 5.77
CA MET A 1 -16.62 -4.35 5.91
C MET A 1 -15.73 -3.53 6.82
N SER A 2 -15.22 -4.13 7.89
CA SER A 2 -14.29 -3.45 8.78
C SER A 2 -12.93 -3.28 8.10
N GLU A 3 -12.10 -2.39 8.67
CA GLU A 3 -10.73 -2.22 8.20
C GLU A 3 -9.96 -3.53 8.29
N LYS A 4 -10.15 -4.28 9.38
CA LYS A 4 -9.50 -5.58 9.54
C LYS A 4 -9.95 -6.60 8.50
N ASP A 5 -11.25 -6.65 8.22
CA ASP A 5 -11.76 -7.57 7.19
C ASP A 5 -11.19 -7.22 5.82
N PHE A 6 -11.07 -5.93 5.54
CA PHE A 6 -10.50 -5.48 4.29
C PHE A 6 -9.01 -5.79 4.20
N GLU A 7 -8.27 -5.58 5.28
CA GLU A 7 -6.86 -5.97 5.34
C GLU A 7 -6.69 -7.46 5.05
N ASN A 8 -7.54 -8.30 5.63
CA ASN A 8 -7.50 -9.74 5.38
C ASN A 8 -7.79 -10.07 3.92
N LYS A 9 -8.68 -9.31 3.29
CA LYS A 9 -8.98 -9.48 1.86
C LYS A 9 -7.74 -9.20 1.00
N LEU A 10 -7.00 -8.14 1.33
CA LEU A 10 -5.77 -7.81 0.60
C LEU A 10 -4.70 -8.89 0.80
N LYS A 11 -4.53 -9.36 2.03
CA LYS A 11 -3.56 -10.42 2.32
C LYS A 11 -3.90 -11.72 1.58
N LYS A 12 -5.19 -12.06 1.54
CA LYS A 12 -5.64 -13.24 0.81
C LYS A 12 -5.36 -13.13 -0.69
N TYR A 13 -5.65 -11.97 -1.26
CA TYR A 13 -5.37 -11.71 -2.67
C TYR A 13 -3.88 -11.94 -2.99
N LEU A 14 -3.00 -11.35 -2.17
CA LEU A 14 -1.57 -11.47 -2.39
C LEU A 14 -1.11 -12.93 -2.26
N ALA A 15 -1.60 -13.64 -1.27
CA ALA A 15 -1.24 -15.05 -1.07
C ALA A 15 -1.71 -15.92 -2.23
N GLU A 16 -2.93 -15.70 -2.71
CA GLU A 16 -3.48 -16.45 -3.85
C GLU A 16 -2.72 -16.20 -5.14
N HIS A 17 -2.08 -15.03 -5.26
CA HIS A 17 -1.26 -14.68 -6.40
C HIS A 17 0.22 -15.05 -6.21
N GLY A 18 0.55 -15.75 -5.13
CA GLY A 18 1.92 -16.23 -4.90
C GLY A 18 2.88 -15.18 -4.37
N HIS A 19 2.38 -14.08 -3.83
CA HIS A 19 3.23 -13.01 -3.32
C HIS A 19 3.41 -13.10 -1.80
N TYR A 20 4.48 -12.49 -1.31
CA TYR A 20 4.79 -12.48 0.12
C TYR A 20 4.32 -11.18 0.75
N CYS A 21 3.69 -11.28 1.92
CA CYS A 21 3.20 -10.11 2.62
C CYS A 21 3.27 -10.34 4.12
N VAL A 22 3.73 -9.33 4.85
CA VAL A 22 3.73 -9.37 6.31
C VAL A 22 2.95 -8.17 6.83
N LYS A 23 2.22 -8.39 7.91
CA LYS A 23 1.59 -7.32 8.67
C LYS A 23 2.65 -6.68 9.57
N TYR A 24 2.81 -5.37 9.48
CA TYR A 24 3.69 -4.64 10.39
C TYR A 24 2.93 -4.28 11.66
N PHE A 25 3.46 -4.71 12.81
CA PHE A 25 2.92 -4.35 14.11
C PHE A 25 3.89 -3.36 14.75
N GLY A 26 3.51 -2.08 14.78
CA GLY A 26 4.32 -1.05 15.43
C GLY A 26 4.31 -1.25 16.94
N CYS A 27 5.45 -1.05 17.59
CA CYS A 27 5.56 -1.14 19.04
C CYS A 27 5.74 0.24 19.68
N GLY A 28 5.08 1.25 19.19
CA GLY A 28 4.91 2.54 19.85
C GLY A 28 6.15 3.43 20.03
N VAL A 29 7.35 2.89 19.96
CA VAL A 29 8.57 3.66 20.26
C VAL A 29 9.33 4.05 19.00
N THR A 30 9.27 3.22 17.97
CA THR A 30 10.00 3.42 16.72
C THR A 30 9.11 3.10 15.54
N CYS A 31 9.45 3.65 14.37
CA CYS A 31 8.76 3.36 13.10
C CYS A 31 7.26 3.71 13.09
N ALA A 32 6.86 4.71 13.87
CA ALA A 32 5.48 5.22 13.80
C ALA A 32 5.16 5.65 12.38
N GLY A 33 3.95 5.35 11.92
CA GLY A 33 3.50 5.70 10.57
C GLY A 33 3.90 4.69 9.50
N THR A 34 4.61 3.61 9.85
CA THR A 34 4.94 2.55 8.89
C THR A 34 3.66 1.92 8.36
N PRO A 35 3.55 1.70 7.03
CA PRO A 35 2.36 1.08 6.45
C PRO A 35 2.05 -0.29 7.05
N ASP A 36 0.76 -0.64 7.04
CA ASP A 36 0.26 -1.88 7.65
C ASP A 36 0.83 -3.14 7.02
N LEU A 37 0.94 -3.17 5.70
CA LEU A 37 1.39 -4.35 4.97
C LEU A 37 2.68 -4.04 4.23
N LEU A 38 3.69 -4.88 4.43
CA LEU A 38 4.95 -4.80 3.70
C LEU A 38 5.04 -6.02 2.83
N CYS A 39 5.08 -5.83 1.52
CA CYS A 39 4.90 -6.91 0.56
C CYS A 39 6.06 -7.01 -0.41
N CYS A 40 6.31 -8.23 -0.85
CA CYS A 40 7.20 -8.50 -1.97
C CYS A 40 6.34 -9.08 -3.08
N VAL A 41 6.19 -8.34 -4.16
CA VAL A 41 5.35 -8.73 -5.30
C VAL A 41 6.25 -8.89 -6.51
N ASN A 42 6.47 -10.14 -6.90
CA ASN A 42 7.35 -10.46 -8.02
C ASN A 42 8.75 -9.81 -7.89
N GLY A 43 9.25 -9.76 -6.66
CA GLY A 43 10.56 -9.16 -6.36
C GLY A 43 10.52 -7.66 -6.07
N TYR A 44 9.39 -6.99 -6.27
CA TYR A 44 9.25 -5.55 -6.02
C TYR A 44 8.68 -5.28 -4.64
N PHE A 45 9.19 -4.23 -3.99
CA PHE A 45 8.66 -3.82 -2.70
C PHE A 45 7.36 -3.04 -2.88
N LEU A 46 6.32 -3.44 -2.16
CA LEU A 46 5.05 -2.74 -2.13
C LEU A 46 4.62 -2.58 -0.67
N ALA A 47 4.45 -1.34 -0.23
CA ALA A 47 3.92 -1.05 1.10
C ALA A 47 2.50 -0.53 0.97
N VAL A 48 1.58 -1.08 1.76
CA VAL A 48 0.17 -0.70 1.71
C VAL A 48 -0.30 -0.26 3.09
N GLU A 49 -0.77 0.98 3.17
CA GLU A 49 -1.50 1.46 4.33
C GLU A 49 -2.97 1.15 4.10
N VAL A 50 -3.58 0.40 5.02
CA VAL A 50 -4.97 -0.03 4.90
C VAL A 50 -5.86 0.94 5.65
N LYS A 51 -6.92 1.41 4.99
CA LYS A 51 -7.87 2.36 5.59
C LYS A 51 -9.31 1.94 5.30
N ALA A 52 -10.21 2.24 6.23
CA ALA A 52 -11.63 2.29 5.91
C ALA A 52 -11.89 3.52 5.03
N ASP A 53 -12.96 3.50 4.22
CA ASP A 53 -13.24 4.61 3.29
C ASP A 53 -13.35 5.97 3.98
N LYS A 54 -13.81 6.00 5.22
CA LYS A 54 -13.94 7.24 6.00
C LYS A 54 -12.78 7.48 6.96
N GLY A 55 -11.68 6.73 6.79
CA GLY A 55 -10.51 6.89 7.64
C GLY A 55 -9.70 8.13 7.29
N ARG A 56 -8.63 8.33 8.05
CA ARG A 56 -7.70 9.44 7.83
C ARG A 56 -6.27 8.95 7.92
N THR A 57 -5.39 9.61 7.18
CA THR A 57 -3.95 9.34 7.28
C THR A 57 -3.32 10.38 8.20
N SER A 58 -2.44 9.91 9.10
CA SER A 58 -1.66 10.82 9.93
C SER A 58 -0.50 11.43 9.12
N GLU A 59 0.08 12.50 9.64
CA GLU A 59 1.24 13.12 8.98
C GLU A 59 2.43 12.15 8.92
N LEU A 60 2.61 11.32 9.95
CA LEU A 60 3.68 10.32 9.94
C LEU A 60 3.42 9.25 8.89
N GLN A 61 2.18 8.81 8.72
CA GLN A 61 1.84 7.86 7.67
C GLN A 61 2.13 8.44 6.29
N LYS A 62 1.73 9.69 6.06
CA LYS A 62 2.02 10.38 4.80
C LYS A 62 3.51 10.46 4.54
N LYS A 63 4.30 10.78 5.58
CA LYS A 63 5.75 10.87 5.47
C LYS A 63 6.37 9.54 5.06
N LYS A 64 5.93 8.44 5.67
CA LYS A 64 6.46 7.11 5.37
C LYS A 64 6.12 6.67 3.94
N ILE A 65 4.90 6.94 3.50
CA ILE A 65 4.51 6.65 2.11
C ILE A 65 5.43 7.38 1.14
N LYS A 66 5.69 8.67 1.39
CA LYS A 66 6.60 9.46 0.54
C LYS A 66 8.02 8.93 0.55
N GLN A 67 8.53 8.54 1.73
CA GLN A 67 9.89 8.01 1.85
C GLN A 67 10.08 6.74 1.03
N ILE A 68 9.10 5.83 1.10
CA ILE A 68 9.16 4.58 0.35
C ILE A 68 9.13 4.85 -1.15
N PHE A 69 8.23 5.71 -1.58
CA PHE A 69 8.11 6.08 -2.99
C PHE A 69 9.38 6.73 -3.51
N ASN A 70 9.97 7.65 -2.73
CA ASN A 70 11.20 8.33 -3.11
C ASN A 70 12.41 7.40 -3.12
N ALA A 71 12.34 6.27 -2.42
CA ALA A 71 13.36 5.23 -2.46
C ALA A 71 13.11 4.24 -3.60
N PHE A 72 12.22 4.59 -4.53
CA PHE A 72 11.84 3.81 -5.73
C PHE A 72 11.03 2.56 -5.43
N GLY A 73 10.50 2.43 -4.22
CA GLY A 73 9.50 1.41 -3.91
C GLY A 73 8.12 1.83 -4.39
N CYS A 74 7.16 0.94 -4.25
CA CYS A 74 5.76 1.24 -4.45
C CYS A 74 5.11 1.39 -3.08
N SER A 75 4.30 2.43 -2.92
CA SER A 75 3.58 2.66 -1.67
C SER A 75 2.20 3.22 -1.98
N ALA A 76 1.20 2.77 -1.26
CA ALA A 76 -0.17 3.15 -1.54
C ALA A 76 -1.00 3.16 -0.26
N VAL A 77 -2.08 3.93 -0.28
CA VAL A 77 -3.12 3.88 0.74
C VAL A 77 -4.34 3.28 0.06
N ILE A 78 -4.78 2.14 0.55
CA ILE A 78 -5.87 1.38 -0.08
C ILE A 78 -7.04 1.26 0.88
N SER A 79 -8.22 1.59 0.39
CA SER A 79 -9.50 1.42 1.07
C SER A 79 -10.42 0.58 0.18
N PRO A 80 -11.57 0.12 0.67
CA PRO A 80 -12.49 -0.65 -0.16
C PRO A 80 -12.82 0.01 -1.50
N SER A 81 -12.95 1.34 -1.53
CA SER A 81 -13.27 2.06 -2.76
C SER A 81 -12.11 2.09 -3.77
N SER A 82 -10.90 1.79 -3.36
CA SER A 82 -9.73 1.76 -4.26
C SER A 82 -9.16 0.35 -4.44
N TYR A 83 -9.96 -0.67 -4.18
CA TYR A 83 -9.50 -2.06 -4.34
C TYR A 83 -9.03 -2.36 -5.77
N THR A 84 -9.73 -1.82 -6.78
CA THR A 84 -9.33 -2.02 -8.17
C THR A 84 -7.96 -1.40 -8.47
N ASP A 85 -7.63 -0.28 -7.82
CA ASP A 85 -6.31 0.32 -7.97
C ASP A 85 -5.23 -0.59 -7.37
N PHE A 86 -5.54 -1.24 -6.25
CA PHE A 86 -4.64 -2.22 -5.66
C PHE A 86 -4.37 -3.37 -6.63
N GLU A 87 -5.42 -3.91 -7.24
CA GLU A 87 -5.28 -4.96 -8.26
C GLU A 87 -4.41 -4.49 -9.43
N THR A 88 -4.61 -3.25 -9.86
CA THR A 88 -3.81 -2.65 -10.94
C THR A 88 -2.33 -2.58 -10.58
N ILE A 89 -2.03 -2.14 -9.35
CA ILE A 89 -0.63 -2.08 -8.87
C ILE A 89 0.00 -3.47 -8.89
N VAL A 90 -0.67 -4.45 -8.30
CA VAL A 90 -0.14 -5.81 -8.22
C VAL A 90 0.07 -6.39 -9.62
N HIS A 91 -0.92 -6.23 -10.50
CA HIS A 91 -0.82 -6.73 -11.87
C HIS A 91 0.34 -6.10 -12.63
N ALA A 92 0.53 -4.80 -12.49
CA ALA A 92 1.65 -4.11 -13.14
C ALA A 92 3.00 -4.66 -12.65
N LEU A 93 3.14 -4.88 -11.33
CA LEU A 93 4.36 -5.45 -10.77
C LEU A 93 4.58 -6.89 -11.26
N GLU A 94 3.51 -7.68 -11.39
CA GLU A 94 3.61 -9.03 -11.93
C GLU A 94 4.14 -9.04 -13.37
N ASN A 95 3.90 -7.96 -14.10
CA ASN A 95 4.36 -7.82 -15.48
C ASN A 95 5.63 -6.98 -15.60
N HIS A 96 6.33 -6.73 -14.50
CA HIS A 96 7.54 -5.89 -14.46
C HIS A 96 7.31 -4.48 -14.99
N ASP A 97 6.08 -3.98 -14.93
CA ASP A 97 5.73 -2.64 -15.38
C ASP A 97 5.75 -1.68 -14.20
N ILE A 98 6.97 -1.36 -13.75
CA ILE A 98 7.14 -0.53 -12.55
C ILE A 98 6.59 0.88 -12.75
N ASP A 99 6.67 1.42 -13.95
CA ASP A 99 6.18 2.77 -14.22
C ASP A 99 4.66 2.87 -14.03
N ASN A 100 3.92 1.91 -14.57
CA ASN A 100 2.47 1.88 -14.37
C ASN A 100 2.10 1.59 -12.92
N ALA A 101 2.85 0.72 -12.23
CA ALA A 101 2.63 0.45 -10.82
C ALA A 101 2.79 1.74 -10.01
N ARG A 102 3.87 2.48 -10.24
CA ARG A 102 4.14 3.73 -9.53
C ARG A 102 3.12 4.82 -9.87
N ASN A 103 2.69 4.91 -11.13
CA ASN A 103 1.63 5.84 -11.51
C ASN A 103 0.32 5.53 -10.81
N ALA A 104 -0.03 4.26 -10.67
CA ALA A 104 -1.23 3.87 -9.93
C ALA A 104 -1.10 4.22 -8.44
N CYS A 105 0.09 4.06 -7.86
CA CYS A 105 0.35 4.50 -6.49
C CYS A 105 0.08 6.01 -6.32
N VAL A 106 0.56 6.82 -7.26
CA VAL A 106 0.32 8.27 -7.23
C VAL A 106 -1.18 8.57 -7.19
N GLN A 107 -1.95 7.86 -8.00
CA GLN A 107 -3.40 8.07 -8.04
C GLN A 107 -4.10 7.66 -6.75
N THR A 108 -3.71 6.54 -6.14
CA THR A 108 -4.38 6.04 -4.94
C THR A 108 -4.23 6.96 -3.73
N VAL A 109 -3.10 7.68 -3.63
CA VAL A 109 -2.81 8.48 -2.45
C VAL A 109 -3.34 9.91 -2.53
N LYS A 110 -3.77 10.36 -3.70
CA LYS A 110 -4.26 11.73 -3.89
C LYS A 110 -5.43 12.06 -2.97
N GLN A 111 -6.39 11.15 -2.86
CA GLN A 111 -7.58 11.38 -2.02
C GLN A 111 -7.23 11.48 -0.53
N TRP A 112 -6.05 11.00 -0.16
CA TRP A 112 -5.58 11.02 1.23
C TRP A 112 -4.67 12.22 1.52
N GLY A 113 -4.58 13.15 0.57
CA GLY A 113 -3.78 14.36 0.74
C GLY A 113 -2.29 14.14 0.59
N ILE A 114 -1.88 13.12 -0.14
CA ILE A 114 -0.47 12.80 -0.36
C ILE A 114 -0.11 13.08 -1.82
N LYS A 115 0.94 13.87 -2.01
CA LYS A 115 1.47 14.18 -3.34
C LYS A 115 2.82 13.49 -3.50
N LEU A 116 2.91 12.49 -4.37
CA LEU A 116 4.13 11.73 -4.61
C LEU A 116 4.99 12.29 -5.75
N LEU A 117 4.35 12.94 -6.72
CA LEU A 117 5.04 13.55 -7.86
C LEU A 117 4.75 15.03 -7.96
#